data_7c2f07ea93a495112c7ab70daeafa535
#
_entry.id   7c2f07ea93a495112c7ab70daeafa535
#
_cell.length_a   1.000
_cell.length_b   1.000
_cell.length_c   1.000
_cell.angle_alpha   90.00
_cell.angle_beta   90.00
_cell.angle_gamma   90.00
#
_symmetry.space_group_name_H-M   'P 1'
#
loop_
_entity.id
_entity.type
_entity.pdbx_description
1 polymer ?
#
loop_
_entity_poly.entity_id
_entity_poly.type
_entity_poly.pdbx_seq_one_letter_code
_entity_poly.pdbx_strand_id
1 'polypeptide(L)'
;MQALILVGGEGTRLRPLTDSVPKSVMPLAGRPFLSYMIDWLGRHGVDEVVLACGFKADQVRDVLGEGGTPRLRYVEEPEPRGTAGAIKFAAEELSGRFLALNGDVLTDLDLTALMSFHEQRGSRATLGLYPVQDATGYGLVRCDEDGAVLEFLEKPEQPGPGEINAGTYVLEHAVLDLIPDGEMVSIEREVFPRIIGEGLYAIPLDGYWMDIGTPDRYLQATWDILERRVQTALGDRLDAEGRLVADDVDVGSDASVEGPALVEDGSRIGNGAVVGPRVAIGPECEIGAGATVESSVLHAGCRVGSKATVQGAIVAAGVEVAPGAVVAPGSVIGAGEKVAA
;
A
#
# COMPACT_ATOMS: atom_id res chain seq x y z
N MET A 1 -21.10 5.66 3.32
CA MET A 1 -20.60 4.67 4.30
C MET A 1 -19.23 5.10 4.79
N GLN A 2 -18.89 4.83 6.06
CA GLN A 2 -17.57 5.16 6.63
C GLN A 2 -16.59 4.00 6.52
N ALA A 3 -15.31 4.32 6.39
CA ALA A 3 -14.21 3.39 6.55
C ALA A 3 -13.17 3.95 7.54
N LEU A 4 -12.51 3.07 8.27
CA LEU A 4 -11.36 3.39 9.09
C LEU A 4 -10.13 2.67 8.53
N ILE A 5 -9.03 3.40 8.33
CA ILE A 5 -7.74 2.84 7.93
C ILE A 5 -6.76 2.97 9.08
N LEU A 6 -6.13 1.86 9.44
CA LEU A 6 -5.08 1.81 10.46
C LEU A 6 -3.73 2.25 9.86
N VAL A 7 -3.23 3.40 10.30
CA VAL A 7 -2.05 4.08 9.72
C VAL A 7 -0.90 4.21 10.75
N GLY A 8 -0.87 3.34 11.76
CA GLY A 8 0.04 3.45 12.90
C GLY A 8 1.45 2.86 12.74
N GLY A 9 1.77 2.18 11.64
CA GLY A 9 3.01 1.42 11.50
C GLY A 9 4.24 2.24 11.11
N GLU A 10 5.38 2.05 11.81
CA GLU A 10 6.66 2.71 11.50
C GLU A 10 7.32 2.27 10.18
N GLY A 11 6.93 1.12 9.62
CA GLY A 11 7.51 0.60 8.37
C GLY A 11 8.98 0.23 8.46
N THR A 12 9.46 -0.25 9.60
CA THR A 12 10.89 -0.51 9.88
C THR A 12 11.58 -1.43 8.87
N ARG A 13 10.84 -2.38 8.28
CA ARG A 13 11.37 -3.30 7.25
C ARG A 13 11.64 -2.63 5.90
N LEU A 14 11.13 -1.42 5.69
CA LEU A 14 11.34 -0.60 4.47
C LEU A 14 12.44 0.44 4.65
N ARG A 15 13.12 0.48 5.79
CA ARG A 15 14.29 1.37 5.97
C ARG A 15 15.37 1.06 4.93
N PRO A 16 16.06 2.10 4.42
CA PRO A 16 16.07 3.51 4.86
C PRO A 16 14.94 4.39 4.26
N LEU A 17 14.06 3.89 3.42
CA LEU A 17 13.00 4.69 2.77
C LEU A 17 12.07 5.37 3.79
N THR A 18 11.68 4.65 4.85
CA THR A 18 10.76 5.13 5.88
C THR A 18 11.39 6.00 6.96
N ASP A 19 12.69 6.22 6.91
CA ASP A 19 13.37 7.14 7.85
C ASP A 19 12.92 8.59 7.61
N SER A 20 12.70 8.97 6.35
CA SER A 20 12.29 10.33 5.96
C SER A 20 10.77 10.47 5.77
N VAL A 21 10.08 9.45 5.27
CA VAL A 21 8.66 9.50 4.87
C VAL A 21 7.89 8.36 5.55
N PRO A 22 6.70 8.61 6.14
CA PRO A 22 5.84 7.51 6.65
C PRO A 22 5.50 6.51 5.53
N LYS A 23 5.48 5.21 5.85
CA LYS A 23 5.12 4.15 4.90
C LYS A 23 3.82 4.45 4.14
N SER A 24 2.83 4.94 4.85
CA SER A 24 1.48 5.20 4.35
C SER A 24 1.41 6.24 3.23
N VAL A 25 2.34 7.19 3.21
CA VAL A 25 2.42 8.24 2.19
C VAL A 25 3.69 8.17 1.35
N MET A 26 4.48 7.11 1.51
CA MET A 26 5.61 6.83 0.63
C MET A 26 5.13 6.74 -0.83
N PRO A 27 5.84 7.34 -1.79
CA PRO A 27 5.46 7.27 -3.19
C PRO A 27 5.41 5.82 -3.68
N LEU A 28 4.30 5.38 -4.26
CA LEU A 28 4.16 4.11 -4.95
C LEU A 28 3.67 4.42 -6.37
N ALA A 29 4.45 4.08 -7.39
CA ALA A 29 4.16 4.45 -8.77
C ALA A 29 3.66 5.91 -8.88
N GLY A 30 4.44 6.88 -8.34
CA GLY A 30 4.21 8.31 -8.45
C GLY A 30 3.11 8.90 -7.55
N ARG A 31 2.42 8.11 -6.74
CA ARG A 31 1.35 8.60 -5.86
C ARG A 31 1.60 8.17 -4.41
N PRO A 32 1.13 8.95 -3.41
CA PRO A 32 1.13 8.50 -2.02
C PRO A 32 0.42 7.15 -1.89
N PHE A 33 1.02 6.18 -1.21
CA PHE A 33 0.47 4.82 -1.14
C PHE A 33 -1.00 4.78 -0.71
N LEU A 34 -1.37 5.46 0.38
CA LEU A 34 -2.76 5.47 0.84
C LEU A 34 -3.76 6.03 -0.17
N SER A 35 -3.34 6.86 -1.13
CA SER A 35 -4.26 7.38 -2.14
C SER A 35 -4.88 6.27 -3.00
N TYR A 36 -4.19 5.15 -3.20
CA TYR A 36 -4.75 3.98 -3.89
C TYR A 36 -5.89 3.34 -3.10
N MET A 37 -5.71 3.21 -1.78
CA MET A 37 -6.75 2.67 -0.90
C MET A 37 -7.95 3.61 -0.81
N ILE A 38 -7.72 4.91 -0.72
CA ILE A 38 -8.77 5.93 -0.67
C ILE A 38 -9.60 5.90 -1.96
N ASP A 39 -8.93 5.85 -3.13
CA ASP A 39 -9.61 5.74 -4.44
C ASP A 39 -10.42 4.44 -4.54
N TRP A 40 -9.87 3.31 -4.09
CA TRP A 40 -10.56 2.03 -4.05
C TRP A 40 -11.81 2.07 -3.17
N LEU A 41 -11.72 2.60 -1.96
CA LEU A 41 -12.85 2.79 -1.07
C LEU A 41 -13.94 3.68 -1.70
N GLY A 42 -13.53 4.77 -2.35
CA GLY A 42 -14.45 5.68 -3.05
C GLY A 42 -15.24 4.97 -4.16
N ARG A 43 -14.60 4.06 -4.93
CA ARG A 43 -15.27 3.25 -5.95
C ARG A 43 -16.35 2.33 -5.40
N HIS A 44 -16.21 1.91 -4.13
CA HIS A 44 -17.19 1.08 -3.42
C HIS A 44 -18.19 1.88 -2.56
N GLY A 45 -18.31 3.21 -2.80
CA GLY A 45 -19.33 4.05 -2.17
C GLY A 45 -19.03 4.46 -0.72
N VAL A 46 -17.74 4.47 -0.35
CA VAL A 46 -17.32 5.08 0.91
C VAL A 46 -17.25 6.60 0.73
N ASP A 47 -17.90 7.35 1.62
CA ASP A 47 -18.00 8.82 1.57
C ASP A 47 -17.02 9.50 2.51
N GLU A 48 -16.63 8.80 3.56
CA GLU A 48 -15.74 9.31 4.60
C GLU A 48 -14.76 8.23 5.05
N VAL A 49 -13.48 8.60 5.15
CA VAL A 49 -12.40 7.76 5.62
C VAL A 49 -11.79 8.38 6.87
N VAL A 50 -11.83 7.64 7.97
CA VAL A 50 -11.14 7.97 9.21
C VAL A 50 -9.75 7.32 9.17
N LEU A 51 -8.70 8.12 9.29
CA LEU A 51 -7.31 7.66 9.33
C LEU A 51 -6.85 7.64 10.80
N ALA A 52 -6.72 6.44 11.38
CA ALA A 52 -6.13 6.27 12.71
C ALA A 52 -4.61 6.32 12.57
N CYS A 53 -4.03 7.49 12.82
CA CYS A 53 -2.63 7.80 12.63
C CYS A 53 -1.86 7.69 13.94
N GLY A 54 -0.69 7.02 13.88
CA GLY A 54 0.28 7.02 14.97
C GLY A 54 1.53 7.79 14.56
N PHE A 55 2.50 7.09 14.00
CA PHE A 55 3.80 7.65 13.63
C PHE A 55 3.72 8.73 12.54
N LYS A 56 4.23 9.94 12.83
CA LYS A 56 4.29 11.09 11.89
C LYS A 56 2.93 11.48 11.27
N ALA A 57 1.88 11.54 12.07
CA ALA A 57 0.52 11.87 11.63
C ALA A 57 0.43 13.19 10.84
N ASP A 58 1.18 14.23 11.26
CA ASP A 58 1.23 15.51 10.56
C ASP A 58 1.71 15.36 9.10
N GLN A 59 2.75 14.54 8.86
CA GLN A 59 3.24 14.31 7.49
C GLN A 59 2.21 13.57 6.63
N VAL A 60 1.42 12.67 7.21
CA VAL A 60 0.33 11.99 6.50
C VAL A 60 -0.72 13.01 6.09
N ARG A 61 -1.10 13.90 7.01
CA ARG A 61 -2.07 14.98 6.75
C ARG A 61 -1.55 15.98 5.70
N ASP A 62 -0.29 16.39 5.79
CA ASP A 62 0.32 17.33 4.84
C ASP A 62 0.32 16.79 3.41
N VAL A 63 0.54 15.47 3.24
CA VAL A 63 0.59 14.82 1.92
C VAL A 63 -0.79 14.53 1.36
N LEU A 64 -1.73 14.03 2.18
CA LEU A 64 -3.08 13.64 1.71
C LEU A 64 -4.08 14.80 1.75
N GLY A 65 -3.82 15.85 2.52
CA GLY A 65 -4.73 16.97 2.72
C GLY A 65 -6.00 16.56 3.48
N GLU A 66 -7.05 17.37 3.34
CA GLU A 66 -8.36 17.06 3.94
C GLU A 66 -9.24 16.22 3.01
N GLY A 67 -8.68 15.80 1.86
CA GLY A 67 -9.36 14.96 0.89
C GLY A 67 -10.41 15.69 0.06
N GLY A 68 -11.07 14.91 -0.78
CA GLY A 68 -12.18 15.35 -1.62
C GLY A 68 -13.36 14.39 -1.43
N THR A 69 -13.45 13.38 -2.29
CA THR A 69 -14.39 12.27 -2.16
C THR A 69 -13.61 10.97 -2.30
N PRO A 70 -13.49 10.17 -1.23
CA PRO A 70 -14.02 10.34 0.14
C PRO A 70 -13.42 11.51 0.92
N ARG A 71 -14.19 12.06 1.89
CA ARG A 71 -13.69 13.04 2.85
C ARG A 71 -12.75 12.34 3.86
N LEU A 72 -11.61 12.97 4.19
CA LEU A 72 -10.65 12.43 5.15
C LEU A 72 -10.81 13.07 6.53
N ARG A 73 -10.76 12.25 7.56
CA ARG A 73 -10.63 12.66 8.95
C ARG A 73 -9.40 11.99 9.56
N TYR A 74 -8.72 12.69 10.45
CA TYR A 74 -7.51 12.22 11.09
C TYR A 74 -7.72 12.10 12.58
N VAL A 75 -7.46 10.92 13.12
CA VAL A 75 -7.45 10.64 14.56
C VAL A 75 -6.02 10.27 14.92
N GLU A 76 -5.38 11.08 15.76
CA GLU A 76 -3.98 10.89 16.14
C GLU A 76 -3.89 10.16 17.48
N GLU A 77 -3.29 8.97 17.44
CA GLU A 77 -3.02 8.18 18.63
C GLU A 77 -1.78 8.72 19.35
N PRO A 78 -1.88 9.08 20.64
CA PRO A 78 -0.72 9.60 21.40
C PRO A 78 0.34 8.51 21.65
N GLU A 79 -0.07 7.24 21.60
CA GLU A 79 0.77 6.05 21.80
C GLU A 79 0.18 4.86 21.03
N PRO A 80 1.00 3.86 20.61
CA PRO A 80 0.52 2.69 19.92
C PRO A 80 -0.47 1.87 20.78
N ARG A 81 -1.66 1.58 20.23
CA ARG A 81 -2.77 0.87 20.91
C ARG A 81 -3.07 -0.50 20.30
N GLY A 82 -2.28 -0.95 19.34
CA GLY A 82 -2.61 -2.16 18.57
C GLY A 82 -3.81 -1.96 17.65
N THR A 83 -4.18 -2.96 16.87
CA THR A 83 -5.21 -2.82 15.83
C THR A 83 -6.60 -2.53 16.41
N ALA A 84 -7.04 -3.28 17.42
CA ALA A 84 -8.34 -3.02 18.05
C ALA A 84 -8.34 -1.75 18.91
N GLY A 85 -7.26 -1.48 19.64
CA GLY A 85 -7.16 -0.26 20.46
C GLY A 85 -7.21 1.01 19.62
N ALA A 86 -6.60 1.03 18.43
CA ALA A 86 -6.69 2.10 17.46
C ALA A 86 -8.12 2.31 16.94
N ILE A 87 -8.82 1.22 16.60
CA ILE A 87 -10.24 1.27 16.19
C ILE A 87 -11.10 1.83 17.33
N LYS A 88 -10.88 1.36 18.57
CA LYS A 88 -11.62 1.86 19.75
C LYS A 88 -11.36 3.33 20.01
N PHE A 89 -10.11 3.78 19.86
CA PHE A 89 -9.74 5.19 20.04
C PHE A 89 -10.43 6.12 19.03
N ALA A 90 -10.68 5.63 17.82
CA ALA A 90 -11.42 6.36 16.78
C ALA A 90 -12.96 6.20 16.87
N ALA A 91 -13.49 5.52 17.90
CA ALA A 91 -14.91 5.14 17.99
C ALA A 91 -15.87 6.32 17.90
N GLU A 92 -15.52 7.50 18.43
CA GLU A 92 -16.37 8.70 18.40
C GLU A 92 -16.56 9.27 16.99
N GLU A 93 -15.64 8.97 16.07
CA GLU A 93 -15.71 9.37 14.66
C GLU A 93 -16.47 8.35 13.80
N LEU A 94 -16.82 7.19 14.35
CA LEU A 94 -17.48 6.09 13.66
C LEU A 94 -18.94 5.97 14.05
N SER A 95 -19.79 5.62 13.11
CA SER A 95 -21.21 5.45 13.34
C SER A 95 -21.75 4.21 12.65
N GLY A 96 -22.58 3.44 13.35
CA GLY A 96 -23.22 2.25 12.81
C GLY A 96 -22.21 1.22 12.31
N ARG A 97 -22.48 0.64 11.16
CA ARG A 97 -21.57 -0.29 10.45
C ARG A 97 -20.50 0.48 9.69
N PHE A 98 -19.27 0.00 9.74
CA PHE A 98 -18.13 0.61 9.03
C PHE A 98 -17.15 -0.45 8.51
N LEU A 99 -16.34 -0.05 7.54
CA LEU A 99 -15.17 -0.83 7.10
C LEU A 99 -13.98 -0.51 7.99
N ALA A 100 -13.20 -1.51 8.39
CA ALA A 100 -11.90 -1.33 9.03
C ALA A 100 -10.82 -2.02 8.20
N LEU A 101 -9.70 -1.33 7.96
CA LEU A 101 -8.68 -1.78 7.02
C LEU A 101 -7.27 -1.57 7.55
N ASN A 102 -6.39 -2.53 7.26
CA ASN A 102 -4.95 -2.36 7.45
C ASN A 102 -4.41 -1.40 6.38
N GLY A 103 -3.74 -0.32 6.79
CA GLY A 103 -3.26 0.74 5.91
C GLY A 103 -1.94 0.43 5.20
N ASP A 104 -1.60 -0.84 5.03
CA ASP A 104 -0.35 -1.28 4.40
C ASP A 104 -0.55 -2.31 3.28
N VAL A 105 -1.76 -2.42 2.76
CA VAL A 105 -2.15 -3.37 1.71
C VAL A 105 -2.52 -2.63 0.44
N LEU A 106 -1.90 -2.97 -0.69
CA LEU A 106 -2.37 -2.60 -2.02
C LEU A 106 -3.41 -3.63 -2.47
N THR A 107 -4.60 -3.17 -2.83
CA THR A 107 -5.71 -4.09 -3.12
C THR A 107 -6.78 -3.44 -4.01
N ASP A 108 -7.51 -4.27 -4.73
CA ASP A 108 -8.76 -3.95 -5.42
C ASP A 108 -9.87 -4.98 -5.14
N LEU A 109 -9.79 -5.68 -4.00
CA LEU A 109 -10.77 -6.68 -3.58
C LEU A 109 -12.21 -6.14 -3.62
N ASP A 110 -13.17 -7.03 -3.91
CA ASP A 110 -14.58 -6.65 -4.02
C ASP A 110 -15.24 -6.38 -2.67
N LEU A 111 -15.19 -5.13 -2.22
CA LEU A 111 -15.87 -4.68 -0.98
C LEU A 111 -17.39 -4.77 -1.07
N THR A 112 -17.96 -4.70 -2.27
CA THR A 112 -19.42 -4.82 -2.45
C THR A 112 -19.88 -6.23 -2.11
N ALA A 113 -19.11 -7.24 -2.53
CA ALA A 113 -19.36 -8.63 -2.16
C ALA A 113 -19.22 -8.83 -0.64
N LEU A 114 -18.15 -8.27 -0.03
CA LEU A 114 -17.93 -8.36 1.41
C LEU A 114 -19.10 -7.77 2.22
N MET A 115 -19.56 -6.59 1.85
CA MET A 115 -20.70 -5.92 2.52
C MET A 115 -22.01 -6.68 2.35
N SER A 116 -22.28 -7.14 1.12
CA SER A 116 -23.49 -7.91 0.83
C SER A 116 -23.54 -9.22 1.61
N PHE A 117 -22.42 -9.90 1.73
CA PHE A 117 -22.28 -11.12 2.52
C PHE A 117 -22.52 -10.82 4.02
N HIS A 118 -21.91 -9.76 4.55
CA HIS A 118 -22.09 -9.34 5.93
C HIS A 118 -23.60 -9.11 6.26
N GLU A 119 -24.32 -8.42 5.37
CA GLU A 119 -25.75 -8.16 5.52
C GLU A 119 -26.58 -9.44 5.47
N GLN A 120 -26.30 -10.31 4.51
CA GLN A 120 -27.03 -11.58 4.34
C GLN A 120 -26.89 -12.50 5.56
N ARG A 121 -25.72 -12.50 6.20
CA ARG A 121 -25.46 -13.32 7.40
C ARG A 121 -25.92 -12.65 8.69
N GLY A 122 -26.21 -11.36 8.69
CA GLY A 122 -26.50 -10.60 9.92
C GLY A 122 -25.31 -10.64 10.89
N SER A 123 -24.12 -10.53 10.33
CA SER A 123 -22.85 -10.73 11.05
C SER A 123 -22.60 -9.60 12.05
N ARG A 124 -21.86 -9.87 13.13
CA ARG A 124 -21.27 -8.84 14.00
C ARG A 124 -19.97 -8.31 13.40
N ALA A 125 -19.19 -9.20 12.80
CA ALA A 125 -17.98 -8.89 12.07
C ALA A 125 -17.81 -9.84 10.88
N THR A 126 -17.30 -9.34 9.76
CA THR A 126 -16.99 -10.14 8.58
C THR A 126 -15.59 -9.80 8.08
N LEU A 127 -14.79 -10.85 7.87
CA LEU A 127 -13.43 -10.76 7.36
C LEU A 127 -13.41 -10.98 5.84
N GLY A 128 -12.69 -10.14 5.11
CA GLY A 128 -12.24 -10.47 3.76
C GLY A 128 -11.07 -11.44 3.82
N LEU A 129 -11.13 -12.50 3.03
CA LEU A 129 -10.06 -13.49 2.92
C LEU A 129 -9.40 -13.41 1.54
N TYR A 130 -8.12 -13.81 1.50
CA TYR A 130 -7.36 -13.93 0.26
C TYR A 130 -6.57 -15.25 0.24
N PRO A 131 -6.61 -16.01 -0.87
CA PRO A 131 -5.89 -17.27 -0.97
C PRO A 131 -4.39 -17.04 -1.21
N VAL A 132 -3.53 -17.71 -0.43
CA VAL A 132 -2.08 -17.67 -0.59
C VAL A 132 -1.48 -19.08 -0.65
N GLN A 133 -0.29 -19.21 -1.25
CA GLN A 133 0.44 -20.48 -1.30
C GLN A 133 1.17 -20.79 0.01
N ASP A 134 1.47 -19.76 0.81
CA ASP A 134 2.09 -19.89 2.11
C ASP A 134 1.49 -18.88 3.10
N ALA A 135 0.80 -19.38 4.11
CA ALA A 135 0.11 -18.59 5.13
C ALA A 135 0.97 -18.21 6.34
N THR A 136 2.24 -18.65 6.44
CA THR A 136 3.08 -18.50 7.65
C THR A 136 3.30 -17.05 8.11
N GLY A 137 3.22 -16.09 7.18
CA GLY A 137 3.37 -14.67 7.50
C GLY A 137 2.10 -13.96 7.95
N TYR A 138 0.94 -14.63 7.92
CA TYR A 138 -0.39 -14.03 7.99
C TYR A 138 -1.30 -14.73 8.99
N GLY A 139 -2.49 -14.16 9.21
CA GLY A 139 -3.56 -14.81 9.96
C GLY A 139 -4.31 -15.80 9.08
N LEU A 140 -4.15 -17.10 9.30
CA LEU A 140 -4.89 -18.15 8.61
C LEU A 140 -6.30 -18.27 9.21
N VAL A 141 -7.33 -18.29 8.37
CA VAL A 141 -8.72 -18.38 8.78
C VAL A 141 -9.34 -19.67 8.22
N ARG A 142 -10.06 -20.40 9.05
CA ARG A 142 -10.83 -21.56 8.64
C ARG A 142 -12.31 -21.33 8.89
N CYS A 143 -13.11 -21.58 7.86
CA CYS A 143 -14.55 -21.39 7.90
C CYS A 143 -15.29 -22.70 7.61
N ASP A 144 -16.55 -22.77 7.99
CA ASP A 144 -17.47 -23.78 7.49
C ASP A 144 -18.01 -23.39 6.09
N GLU A 145 -18.91 -24.23 5.55
CA GLU A 145 -19.51 -24.02 4.21
C GLU A 145 -20.36 -22.76 4.12
N ASP A 146 -20.84 -22.24 5.23
CA ASP A 146 -21.65 -21.01 5.33
C ASP A 146 -20.79 -19.77 5.56
N GLY A 147 -19.47 -19.91 5.73
CA GLY A 147 -18.51 -18.84 5.99
C GLY A 147 -18.42 -18.44 7.47
N ALA A 148 -19.04 -19.21 8.39
CA ALA A 148 -18.81 -18.96 9.81
C ALA A 148 -17.37 -19.36 10.18
N VAL A 149 -16.65 -18.44 10.87
CA VAL A 149 -15.27 -18.68 11.26
C VAL A 149 -15.22 -19.74 12.37
N LEU A 150 -14.48 -20.80 12.12
CA LEU A 150 -14.23 -21.89 13.06
C LEU A 150 -12.92 -21.70 13.83
N GLU A 151 -11.92 -21.15 13.15
CA GLU A 151 -10.58 -20.97 13.70
C GLU A 151 -9.86 -19.77 13.08
N PHE A 152 -9.14 -19.01 13.90
CA PHE A 152 -8.25 -17.94 13.48
C PHE A 152 -6.86 -18.19 14.08
N LEU A 153 -5.87 -18.47 13.22
CA LEU A 153 -4.49 -18.79 13.59
C LEU A 153 -3.56 -17.68 13.12
N GLU A 154 -3.16 -16.81 14.03
CA GLU A 154 -2.22 -15.72 13.71
C GLU A 154 -0.79 -16.27 13.55
N LYS A 155 -0.26 -16.18 12.32
CA LYS A 155 1.08 -16.62 11.92
C LYS A 155 1.36 -18.09 12.27
N PRO A 156 0.70 -19.03 11.61
CA PRO A 156 0.93 -20.46 11.82
C PRO A 156 2.40 -20.82 11.55
N GLU A 157 2.93 -21.77 12.33
CA GLU A 157 4.34 -22.20 12.21
C GLU A 157 4.59 -23.09 10.98
N GLN A 158 3.56 -23.80 10.52
CA GLN A 158 3.67 -24.73 9.39
C GLN A 158 3.37 -24.04 8.07
N PRO A 159 4.27 -24.09 7.07
CA PRO A 159 4.03 -23.56 5.75
C PRO A 159 2.94 -24.39 5.03
N GLY A 160 2.13 -23.69 4.23
CA GLY A 160 1.11 -24.32 3.42
C GLY A 160 0.11 -23.33 2.86
N PRO A 161 -0.64 -23.74 1.82
CA PRO A 161 -1.67 -22.91 1.24
C PRO A 161 -2.84 -22.71 2.19
N GLY A 162 -3.49 -21.56 2.08
CA GLY A 162 -4.69 -21.28 2.87
C GLY A 162 -5.29 -19.93 2.55
N GLU A 163 -6.44 -19.69 3.12
CA GLU A 163 -7.13 -18.41 3.09
C GLU A 163 -6.67 -17.57 4.27
N ILE A 164 -6.07 -16.43 3.98
CA ILE A 164 -5.56 -15.53 5.00
C ILE A 164 -6.51 -14.35 5.22
N ASN A 165 -6.44 -13.78 6.41
CA ASN A 165 -7.00 -12.50 6.73
C ASN A 165 -6.39 -11.42 5.81
N ALA A 166 -7.21 -10.84 4.94
CA ALA A 166 -6.78 -9.81 3.99
C ALA A 166 -6.59 -8.43 4.65
N GLY A 167 -6.84 -8.30 5.97
CA GLY A 167 -6.78 -7.02 6.67
C GLY A 167 -7.90 -6.06 6.28
N THR A 168 -9.04 -6.60 5.87
CA THR A 168 -10.22 -5.85 5.44
C THR A 168 -11.45 -6.43 6.13
N TYR A 169 -12.16 -5.60 6.87
CA TYR A 169 -13.26 -6.03 7.75
C TYR A 169 -14.50 -5.17 7.56
N VAL A 170 -15.68 -5.77 7.72
CA VAL A 170 -16.92 -5.06 8.04
C VAL A 170 -17.22 -5.29 9.50
N LEU A 171 -17.38 -4.24 10.27
CA LEU A 171 -17.66 -4.30 11.70
C LEU A 171 -18.96 -3.58 12.02
N GLU A 172 -19.82 -4.22 12.84
CA GLU A 172 -20.90 -3.53 13.51
C GLU A 172 -20.35 -2.73 14.69
N HIS A 173 -20.89 -1.55 14.96
CA HIS A 173 -20.41 -0.67 16.03
C HIS A 173 -20.37 -1.36 17.41
N ALA A 174 -21.29 -2.30 17.67
CA ALA A 174 -21.32 -3.09 18.90
C ALA A 174 -20.05 -3.95 19.15
N VAL A 175 -19.23 -4.19 18.12
CA VAL A 175 -17.93 -4.88 18.31
C VAL A 175 -16.97 -4.03 19.14
N LEU A 176 -17.11 -2.70 19.11
CA LEU A 176 -16.28 -1.78 19.89
C LEU A 176 -16.49 -1.93 21.40
N ASP A 177 -17.63 -2.46 21.84
CA ASP A 177 -17.92 -2.72 23.26
C ASP A 177 -17.08 -3.86 23.84
N LEU A 178 -16.50 -4.69 22.97
CA LEU A 178 -15.61 -5.79 23.36
C LEU A 178 -14.16 -5.33 23.59
N ILE A 179 -13.85 -4.11 23.21
CA ILE A 179 -12.49 -3.56 23.25
C ILE A 179 -12.38 -2.65 24.47
N PRO A 180 -11.50 -2.92 25.43
CA PRO A 180 -11.29 -2.07 26.59
C PRO A 180 -10.69 -0.71 26.18
N ASP A 181 -11.10 0.32 26.93
CA ASP A 181 -10.62 1.68 26.68
C ASP A 181 -9.17 1.84 27.15
N GLY A 182 -8.36 2.49 26.31
CA GLY A 182 -7.01 2.90 26.67
C GLY A 182 -5.97 1.76 26.72
N GLU A 183 -6.32 0.55 26.33
CA GLU A 183 -5.43 -0.61 26.32
C GLU A 183 -4.85 -0.88 24.93
N MET A 184 -3.69 -1.56 24.90
CA MET A 184 -3.11 -2.10 23.68
C MET A 184 -3.74 -3.46 23.38
N VAL A 185 -4.60 -3.52 22.35
CA VAL A 185 -5.38 -4.72 21.98
C VAL A 185 -5.23 -5.02 20.49
N SER A 186 -4.98 -6.29 20.16
CA SER A 186 -5.03 -6.78 18.78
C SER A 186 -6.43 -7.29 18.44
N ILE A 187 -6.99 -6.82 17.33
CA ILE A 187 -8.30 -7.31 16.87
C ILE A 187 -8.24 -8.79 16.48
N GLU A 188 -7.12 -9.22 15.89
CA GLU A 188 -6.92 -10.56 15.37
C GLU A 188 -6.68 -11.59 16.49
N ARG A 189 -5.94 -11.18 17.53
CA ARG A 189 -5.54 -12.10 18.61
C ARG A 189 -6.49 -12.11 19.78
N GLU A 190 -7.23 -11.03 19.99
CA GLU A 190 -7.99 -10.83 21.21
C GLU A 190 -9.49 -10.61 20.99
N VAL A 191 -9.88 -9.95 19.91
CA VAL A 191 -11.30 -9.64 19.66
C VAL A 191 -11.97 -10.71 18.80
N PHE A 192 -11.42 -11.02 17.63
CA PHE A 192 -12.01 -12.03 16.73
C PHE A 192 -12.17 -13.41 17.40
N PRO A 193 -11.18 -13.95 18.13
CA PRO A 193 -11.37 -15.23 18.81
C PRO A 193 -12.53 -15.26 19.82
N ARG A 194 -12.88 -14.13 20.44
CA ARG A 194 -13.99 -14.06 21.40
C ARG A 194 -15.37 -14.12 20.76
N ILE A 195 -15.47 -13.81 19.47
CA ILE A 195 -16.73 -13.80 18.74
C ILE A 195 -16.86 -14.92 17.71
N ILE A 196 -15.93 -15.89 17.72
CA ILE A 196 -16.09 -17.17 17.00
C ILE A 196 -17.33 -17.89 17.56
N GLY A 197 -18.25 -18.29 16.66
CA GLY A 197 -19.54 -18.86 17.05
C GLY A 197 -20.58 -17.82 17.50
N GLU A 198 -20.23 -16.53 17.57
CA GLU A 198 -21.12 -15.44 17.98
C GLU A 198 -21.30 -14.36 16.89
N GLY A 199 -21.21 -14.73 15.63
CA GLY A 199 -21.46 -13.83 14.49
C GLY A 199 -20.19 -13.31 13.81
N LEU A 200 -19.05 -14.03 13.96
CA LEU A 200 -17.86 -13.84 13.13
C LEU A 200 -17.97 -14.69 11.86
N TYR A 201 -17.96 -14.03 10.73
CA TYR A 201 -17.97 -14.66 9.40
C TYR A 201 -16.79 -14.21 8.57
N ALA A 202 -16.48 -14.94 7.50
CA ALA A 202 -15.47 -14.56 6.55
C ALA A 202 -15.83 -15.05 5.13
N ILE A 203 -15.32 -14.37 4.13
CA ILE A 203 -15.57 -14.67 2.71
C ILE A 203 -14.29 -14.47 1.91
N PRO A 204 -13.88 -15.43 1.04
CA PRO A 204 -12.87 -15.19 0.03
C PRO A 204 -13.32 -14.08 -0.94
N LEU A 205 -12.42 -13.14 -1.23
CA LEU A 205 -12.70 -12.03 -2.12
C LEU A 205 -11.87 -12.17 -3.40
N ASP A 206 -12.52 -11.89 -4.52
CA ASP A 206 -11.85 -11.77 -5.81
C ASP A 206 -11.13 -10.42 -5.93
N GLY A 207 -10.02 -10.40 -6.65
CA GLY A 207 -9.22 -9.21 -6.90
C GLY A 207 -7.74 -9.42 -6.61
N TYR A 208 -7.01 -8.32 -6.55
CA TYR A 208 -5.59 -8.25 -6.22
C TYR A 208 -5.40 -7.93 -4.74
N TRP A 209 -4.38 -8.52 -4.15
CA TRP A 209 -3.98 -8.24 -2.77
C TRP A 209 -2.48 -8.38 -2.59
N MET A 210 -1.83 -7.38 -1.99
CA MET A 210 -0.42 -7.44 -1.61
C MET A 210 -0.13 -6.55 -0.40
N ASP A 211 0.43 -7.13 0.64
CA ASP A 211 1.04 -6.41 1.78
C ASP A 211 2.37 -5.78 1.32
N ILE A 212 2.49 -4.46 1.42
CA ILE A 212 3.71 -3.73 1.06
C ILE A 212 4.60 -3.57 2.29
N GLY A 213 5.14 -4.67 2.78
CA GLY A 213 5.94 -4.70 4.00
C GLY A 213 7.45 -4.76 3.81
N THR A 214 7.95 -5.00 2.60
CA THR A 214 9.37 -5.18 2.29
C THR A 214 9.76 -4.47 0.99
N PRO A 215 11.05 -4.16 0.77
CA PRO A 215 11.52 -3.55 -0.49
C PRO A 215 11.13 -4.35 -1.75
N ASP A 216 11.26 -5.67 -1.72
CA ASP A 216 10.89 -6.52 -2.85
C ASP A 216 9.39 -6.41 -3.19
N ARG A 217 8.53 -6.41 -2.16
CA ARG A 217 7.09 -6.24 -2.34
C ARG A 217 6.73 -4.82 -2.80
N TYR A 218 7.47 -3.82 -2.36
CA TYR A 218 7.31 -2.46 -2.84
C TYR A 218 7.63 -2.33 -4.35
N LEU A 219 8.75 -2.93 -4.81
CA LEU A 219 9.06 -3.01 -6.22
C LEU A 219 7.98 -3.78 -6.99
N GLN A 220 7.61 -4.96 -6.50
CA GLN A 220 6.59 -5.78 -7.15
C GLN A 220 5.25 -5.06 -7.25
N ALA A 221 4.80 -4.38 -6.19
CA ALA A 221 3.56 -3.58 -6.18
C ALA A 221 3.60 -2.45 -7.22
N THR A 222 4.76 -1.77 -7.37
CA THR A 222 4.96 -0.76 -8.40
C THR A 222 4.79 -1.37 -9.80
N TRP A 223 5.40 -2.51 -10.05
CA TRP A 223 5.28 -3.20 -11.35
C TRP A 223 3.86 -3.69 -11.61
N ASP A 224 3.17 -4.24 -10.60
CA ASP A 224 1.81 -4.73 -10.73
C ASP A 224 0.81 -3.61 -11.06
N ILE A 225 1.04 -2.40 -10.54
CA ILE A 225 0.29 -1.20 -10.96
C ILE A 225 0.55 -0.87 -12.43
N LEU A 226 1.81 -0.81 -12.84
CA LEU A 226 2.20 -0.47 -14.21
C LEU A 226 1.80 -1.55 -15.22
N GLU A 227 1.77 -2.82 -14.81
CA GLU A 227 1.29 -3.95 -15.61
C GLU A 227 -0.25 -4.14 -15.55
N ARG A 228 -0.96 -3.24 -14.87
CA ARG A 228 -2.43 -3.29 -14.69
C ARG A 228 -2.94 -4.58 -14.04
N ARG A 229 -2.15 -5.19 -13.17
CA ARG A 229 -2.57 -6.38 -12.40
C ARG A 229 -3.52 -6.03 -11.27
N VAL A 230 -3.45 -4.79 -10.79
CA VAL A 230 -4.36 -4.20 -9.82
C VAL A 230 -5.10 -3.03 -10.47
N GLN A 231 -6.40 -2.95 -10.27
CA GLN A 231 -7.21 -1.87 -10.83
C GLN A 231 -6.95 -0.55 -10.10
N THR A 232 -6.38 0.42 -10.80
CA THR A 232 -6.05 1.74 -10.27
C THR A 232 -6.34 2.85 -11.28
N ALA A 233 -6.61 4.07 -10.80
CA ALA A 233 -6.76 5.24 -11.66
C ALA A 233 -5.48 5.55 -12.45
N LEU A 234 -4.30 5.17 -11.96
CA LEU A 234 -3.05 5.28 -12.71
C LEU A 234 -3.02 4.28 -13.87
N GLY A 235 -3.41 3.03 -13.64
CA GLY A 235 -3.48 2.00 -14.67
C GLY A 235 -4.35 2.40 -15.86
N ASP A 236 -5.45 3.13 -15.60
CA ASP A 236 -6.36 3.62 -16.64
C ASP A 236 -5.74 4.71 -17.53
N ARG A 237 -4.68 5.39 -17.05
CA ARG A 237 -3.97 6.46 -17.77
C ARG A 237 -2.79 5.97 -18.60
N LEU A 238 -2.32 4.75 -18.39
CA LEU A 238 -1.20 4.19 -19.15
C LEU A 238 -1.58 4.01 -20.62
N ASP A 239 -0.64 4.20 -21.53
CA ASP A 239 -0.82 3.93 -22.96
C ASP A 239 -0.87 2.41 -23.28
N ALA A 240 -0.97 2.07 -24.56
CA ALA A 240 -1.06 0.67 -24.99
C ALA A 240 0.19 -0.15 -24.65
N GLU A 241 1.34 0.49 -24.54
CA GLU A 241 2.62 -0.11 -24.16
C GLU A 241 2.85 -0.11 -22.64
N GLY A 242 1.87 0.37 -21.86
CA GLY A 242 1.96 0.45 -20.40
C GLY A 242 2.81 1.63 -19.93
N ARG A 243 2.91 2.71 -20.71
CA ARG A 243 3.69 3.89 -20.35
C ARG A 243 2.80 5.06 -19.95
N LEU A 244 3.30 5.84 -19.02
CA LEU A 244 2.82 7.20 -18.74
C LEU A 244 4.03 8.11 -18.59
N VAL A 245 4.24 8.95 -19.58
CA VAL A 245 5.31 9.97 -19.59
C VAL A 245 4.61 11.32 -19.52
N ALA A 246 4.96 12.15 -18.57
CA ALA A 246 4.37 13.48 -18.42
C ALA A 246 4.75 14.39 -19.59
N ASP A 247 3.88 15.35 -19.91
CA ASP A 247 4.00 16.19 -21.13
C ASP A 247 5.23 17.11 -21.11
N ASP A 248 5.75 17.45 -19.93
CA ASP A 248 6.92 18.34 -19.75
C ASP A 248 8.24 17.59 -19.55
N VAL A 249 8.25 16.27 -19.76
CA VAL A 249 9.47 15.46 -19.73
C VAL A 249 10.32 15.73 -20.96
N ASP A 250 11.58 16.13 -20.74
CA ASP A 250 12.57 16.32 -21.82
C ASP A 250 13.24 14.99 -22.15
N VAL A 251 12.96 14.43 -23.33
CA VAL A 251 13.50 13.16 -23.79
C VAL A 251 14.53 13.40 -24.91
N GLY A 252 15.78 13.05 -24.66
CA GLY A 252 16.88 13.19 -25.61
C GLY A 252 16.66 12.44 -26.92
N SER A 253 17.31 12.88 -28.00
CA SER A 253 17.04 12.46 -29.37
C SER A 253 17.14 10.96 -29.63
N ASP A 254 18.05 10.28 -28.96
CA ASP A 254 18.29 8.83 -29.12
C ASP A 254 17.94 8.04 -27.85
N ALA A 255 17.18 8.66 -26.93
CA ALA A 255 16.74 8.01 -25.73
C ALA A 255 15.48 7.16 -25.96
N SER A 256 15.30 6.10 -25.18
CA SER A 256 14.09 5.27 -25.21
C SER A 256 13.43 5.17 -23.86
N VAL A 257 12.09 5.17 -23.86
CA VAL A 257 11.25 4.81 -22.70
C VAL A 257 10.45 3.57 -23.08
N GLU A 258 10.80 2.45 -22.47
CA GLU A 258 10.20 1.14 -22.73
C GLU A 258 9.19 0.80 -21.64
N GLY A 259 7.97 0.44 -22.04
CA GLY A 259 6.93 0.06 -21.09
C GLY A 259 7.08 -1.35 -20.52
N PRO A 260 6.48 -1.61 -19.35
CA PRO A 260 5.74 -0.68 -18.50
C PRO A 260 6.65 0.34 -17.81
N ALA A 261 6.28 1.63 -17.85
CA ALA A 261 7.07 2.71 -17.31
C ALA A 261 6.23 3.93 -16.91
N LEU A 262 6.63 4.59 -15.83
CA LEU A 262 6.16 5.90 -15.42
C LEU A 262 7.32 6.88 -15.39
N VAL A 263 7.15 8.06 -16.01
CA VAL A 263 8.08 9.18 -15.88
C VAL A 263 7.27 10.43 -15.57
N GLU A 264 7.53 11.00 -14.41
CA GLU A 264 6.77 12.14 -13.87
C GLU A 264 7.37 13.49 -14.28
N ASP A 265 6.60 14.54 -13.99
CA ASP A 265 6.80 15.93 -14.39
C ASP A 265 8.21 16.45 -14.11
N GLY A 266 8.71 17.33 -14.97
CA GLY A 266 10.00 18.00 -14.82
C GLY A 266 11.23 17.13 -14.98
N SER A 267 11.06 15.84 -15.30
CA SER A 267 12.17 14.91 -15.46
C SER A 267 12.86 15.06 -16.81
N ARG A 268 14.15 14.70 -16.88
CA ARG A 268 14.98 14.78 -18.10
C ARG A 268 15.65 13.44 -18.37
N ILE A 269 15.54 12.95 -19.58
CA ILE A 269 16.19 11.73 -20.05
C ILE A 269 17.22 12.10 -21.12
N GLY A 270 18.49 11.94 -20.80
CA GLY A 270 19.61 12.34 -21.67
C GLY A 270 19.73 11.48 -22.92
N ASN A 271 20.46 12.01 -23.90
CA ASN A 271 20.67 11.34 -25.20
C ASN A 271 21.17 9.91 -25.04
N GLY A 272 20.57 8.97 -25.76
CA GLY A 272 20.96 7.56 -25.75
C GLY A 272 20.71 6.84 -24.43
N ALA A 273 20.00 7.44 -23.47
CA ALA A 273 19.61 6.75 -22.26
C ALA A 273 18.47 5.76 -22.53
N VAL A 274 18.45 4.67 -21.77
CA VAL A 274 17.41 3.63 -21.82
C VAL A 274 16.68 3.57 -20.48
N VAL A 275 15.38 3.80 -20.49
CA VAL A 275 14.51 3.77 -19.32
C VAL A 275 13.43 2.71 -19.53
N GLY A 276 13.35 1.74 -18.66
CA GLY A 276 12.41 0.63 -18.74
C GLY A 276 13.03 -0.69 -19.17
N PRO A 277 12.24 -1.78 -19.17
CA PRO A 277 10.87 -1.85 -18.64
C PRO A 277 10.81 -1.87 -17.11
N ARG A 278 9.57 -1.78 -16.55
CA ARG A 278 9.29 -1.84 -15.10
C ARG A 278 9.99 -0.73 -14.31
N VAL A 279 9.85 0.50 -14.77
CA VAL A 279 10.49 1.66 -14.15
C VAL A 279 9.44 2.68 -13.71
N ALA A 280 9.60 3.22 -12.51
CA ALA A 280 8.90 4.41 -12.06
C ALA A 280 9.93 5.49 -11.72
N ILE A 281 9.90 6.60 -12.45
CA ILE A 281 10.73 7.78 -12.22
C ILE A 281 9.84 8.89 -11.67
N GLY A 282 10.11 9.31 -10.43
CA GLY A 282 9.46 10.43 -9.77
C GLY A 282 9.79 11.78 -10.42
N PRO A 283 9.15 12.86 -9.96
CA PRO A 283 9.31 14.16 -10.56
C PRO A 283 10.74 14.71 -10.41
N GLU A 284 11.10 15.63 -11.33
CA GLU A 284 12.38 16.37 -11.32
C GLU A 284 13.64 15.48 -11.32
N CYS A 285 13.56 14.26 -11.87
CA CYS A 285 14.71 13.37 -12.01
C CYS A 285 15.54 13.70 -13.25
N GLU A 286 16.87 13.48 -13.15
CA GLU A 286 17.79 13.65 -14.27
C GLU A 286 18.47 12.32 -14.58
N ILE A 287 18.23 11.75 -15.78
CA ILE A 287 18.89 10.55 -16.28
C ILE A 287 19.93 10.94 -17.30
N GLY A 288 21.19 10.75 -16.98
CA GLY A 288 22.32 11.18 -17.80
C GLY A 288 22.45 10.43 -19.13
N ALA A 289 23.19 11.03 -20.06
CA ALA A 289 23.36 10.47 -21.40
C ALA A 289 23.96 9.05 -21.37
N GLY A 290 23.34 8.12 -22.09
CA GLY A 290 23.73 6.72 -22.17
C GLY A 290 23.55 5.92 -20.87
N ALA A 291 22.85 6.45 -19.88
CA ALA A 291 22.51 5.72 -18.66
C ALA A 291 21.40 4.69 -18.93
N THR A 292 21.36 3.63 -18.13
CA THR A 292 20.32 2.60 -18.18
C THR A 292 19.60 2.51 -16.83
N VAL A 293 18.27 2.61 -16.84
CA VAL A 293 17.43 2.40 -15.66
C VAL A 293 16.41 1.33 -16.00
N GLU A 294 16.44 0.20 -15.29
CA GLU A 294 15.58 -0.96 -15.55
C GLU A 294 15.03 -1.53 -14.23
N SER A 295 13.78 -1.98 -14.24
CA SER A 295 13.14 -2.67 -13.10
C SER A 295 13.32 -1.95 -11.76
N SER A 296 13.31 -0.62 -11.76
CA SER A 296 13.70 0.21 -10.62
C SER A 296 12.71 1.33 -10.33
N VAL A 297 12.75 1.81 -9.11
CA VAL A 297 11.98 2.98 -8.67
C VAL A 297 12.95 4.07 -8.23
N LEU A 298 12.82 5.25 -8.84
CA LEU A 298 13.54 6.46 -8.45
C LEU A 298 12.51 7.47 -7.90
N HIS A 299 12.69 7.90 -6.67
CA HIS A 299 11.86 8.97 -6.10
C HIS A 299 12.27 10.34 -6.64
N ALA A 300 11.58 11.40 -6.22
CA ALA A 300 11.77 12.76 -6.70
C ALA A 300 13.23 13.25 -6.65
N GLY A 301 13.65 14.00 -7.66
CA GLY A 301 14.92 14.72 -7.68
C GLY A 301 16.18 13.86 -7.75
N CYS A 302 16.07 12.59 -8.14
CA CYS A 302 17.24 11.71 -8.33
C CYS A 302 18.06 12.12 -9.54
N ARG A 303 19.40 12.01 -9.43
CA ARG A 303 20.32 12.28 -10.52
C ARG A 303 21.14 11.03 -10.84
N VAL A 304 20.93 10.46 -12.01
CA VAL A 304 21.69 9.32 -12.51
C VAL A 304 22.72 9.83 -13.51
N GLY A 305 23.99 9.68 -13.19
CA GLY A 305 25.10 10.15 -14.02
C GLY A 305 25.19 9.46 -15.39
N SER A 306 25.89 10.09 -16.33
CA SER A 306 26.05 9.55 -17.68
C SER A 306 26.66 8.14 -17.66
N LYS A 307 26.10 7.22 -18.46
CA LYS A 307 26.55 5.82 -18.57
C LYS A 307 26.44 5.01 -17.25
N ALA A 308 25.76 5.52 -16.24
CA ALA A 308 25.45 4.75 -15.04
C ALA A 308 24.35 3.72 -15.32
N THR A 309 24.33 2.65 -14.53
CA THR A 309 23.31 1.60 -14.60
C THR A 309 22.59 1.47 -13.25
N VAL A 310 21.27 1.52 -13.28
CA VAL A 310 20.40 1.28 -12.11
C VAL A 310 19.46 0.14 -12.45
N GLN A 311 19.58 -0.99 -11.77
CA GLN A 311 18.81 -2.18 -12.08
C GLN A 311 18.22 -2.81 -10.81
N GLY A 312 16.90 -3.10 -10.84
CA GLY A 312 16.21 -3.80 -9.75
C GLY A 312 16.36 -3.12 -8.39
N ALA A 313 16.39 -1.79 -8.35
CA ALA A 313 16.73 -1.01 -7.17
C ALA A 313 15.64 0.00 -6.79
N ILE A 314 15.65 0.41 -5.52
CA ILE A 314 14.85 1.52 -5.01
C ILE A 314 15.80 2.64 -4.63
N VAL A 315 15.62 3.80 -5.25
CA VAL A 315 16.46 4.98 -5.06
C VAL A 315 15.60 6.09 -4.47
N ALA A 316 15.81 6.42 -3.20
CA ALA A 316 15.01 7.44 -2.50
C ALA A 316 15.32 8.85 -3.03
N ALA A 317 14.52 9.83 -2.58
CA ALA A 317 14.56 11.19 -3.10
C ALA A 317 15.94 11.86 -2.98
N GLY A 318 16.33 12.60 -4.04
CA GLY A 318 17.54 13.42 -4.06
C GLY A 318 18.86 12.63 -4.10
N VAL A 319 18.84 11.34 -4.41
CA VAL A 319 20.05 10.53 -4.54
C VAL A 319 20.81 10.92 -5.80
N GLU A 320 22.15 10.97 -5.68
CA GLU A 320 23.08 11.21 -6.80
C GLU A 320 23.87 9.93 -7.10
N VAL A 321 23.68 9.36 -8.29
CA VAL A 321 24.47 8.24 -8.82
C VAL A 321 25.57 8.79 -9.73
N ALA A 322 26.83 8.53 -9.42
CA ALA A 322 27.97 9.06 -10.18
C ALA A 322 27.99 8.52 -11.64
N PRO A 323 28.59 9.25 -12.60
CA PRO A 323 28.77 8.76 -13.95
C PRO A 323 29.49 7.40 -13.98
N GLY A 324 28.95 6.45 -14.75
CA GLY A 324 29.49 5.09 -14.87
C GLY A 324 29.27 4.18 -13.67
N ALA A 325 28.66 4.64 -12.59
CA ALA A 325 28.35 3.82 -11.42
C ALA A 325 27.30 2.75 -11.73
N VAL A 326 27.31 1.68 -10.94
CA VAL A 326 26.35 0.57 -11.06
C VAL A 326 25.62 0.40 -9.74
N VAL A 327 24.30 0.57 -9.76
CA VAL A 327 23.40 0.23 -8.67
C VAL A 327 22.80 -1.15 -8.96
N ALA A 328 23.20 -2.13 -8.16
CA ALA A 328 22.87 -3.54 -8.38
C ALA A 328 21.44 -3.89 -7.92
N PRO A 329 20.84 -4.99 -8.44
CA PRO A 329 19.54 -5.48 -8.01
C PRO A 329 19.47 -5.72 -6.50
N GLY A 330 18.32 -5.37 -5.90
CA GLY A 330 18.07 -5.45 -4.46
C GLY A 330 18.64 -4.29 -3.64
N SER A 331 19.32 -3.32 -4.29
CA SER A 331 19.79 -2.12 -3.58
C SER A 331 18.63 -1.22 -3.15
N VAL A 332 18.72 -0.71 -1.92
CA VAL A 332 17.82 0.31 -1.39
C VAL A 332 18.66 1.47 -0.90
N ILE A 333 18.62 2.59 -1.62
CA ILE A 333 19.45 3.76 -1.37
C ILE A 333 18.64 4.81 -0.61
N GLY A 334 19.15 5.27 0.51
CA GLY A 334 18.50 6.29 1.37
C GLY A 334 18.48 7.68 0.75
N ALA A 335 17.56 8.54 1.23
CA ALA A 335 17.38 9.87 0.67
C ALA A 335 18.66 10.73 0.79
N GLY A 336 19.00 11.42 -0.31
CA GLY A 336 20.16 12.32 -0.39
C GLY A 336 21.53 11.63 -0.39
N GLU A 337 21.59 10.30 -0.44
CA GLU A 337 22.85 9.56 -0.52
C GLU A 337 23.54 9.74 -1.87
N LYS A 338 24.86 9.45 -1.89
CA LYS A 338 25.69 9.50 -3.10
C LYS A 338 26.28 8.12 -3.38
N VAL A 339 26.06 7.63 -4.60
CA VAL A 339 26.61 6.37 -5.07
C VAL A 339 27.83 6.69 -5.94
N ALA A 340 29.00 6.28 -5.49
CA ALA A 340 30.25 6.42 -6.23
C ALA A 340 30.38 5.41 -7.37
N ALA A 341 31.26 5.71 -8.36
CA ALA A 341 31.56 4.81 -9.47
C ALA A 341 32.40 3.61 -9.05
#